data_02ef119640ae6fd6aaac39fe93639744
#
_entry.id   02ef119640ae6fd6aaac39fe93639744
#
_cell.length_a   1.000
_cell.length_b   1.000
_cell.length_c   1.000
_cell.angle_alpha   90.00
_cell.angle_beta   90.00
_cell.angle_gamma   90.00
#
_symmetry.space_group_name_H-M   'P 1'
#
loop_
_entity.id
_entity.type
_entity.pdbx_description
1 polymer ?
#
loop_
_entity_poly.entity_id
_entity_poly.type
_entity_poly.pdbx_seq_one_letter_code
_entity_poly.pdbx_strand_id
1 'polypeptide(L)'
;MKRWIAAGILILALTGCSRYEPAKEMTRSRNGAAQSEAQQQAGQEGQETKEAEAADSDVITISSYPPRNPVKVKGIYVSAYVAGTGDMMDKIIEEIDRTELNAVVIDVKDDQGRITYAMDSPTVDDIGACQVFIQDMPALMAKLKEHGIYTIARVVAFRDPYLAEQKPEWGLHVADGRIYRDNKGLAWVNPYKREVWDYLVEVGKKAGETGFDEIQFDYIRFAVDRTMNDVVFDDADTQGRDKTQAITEFISYAHDELAKEGLFVSADVFGTIMRSEEDAAAVGQEYEDMAEQLDYICPMIYPSHYGPGNFGIEYPDTQPYDTILNALNGSRELLAASAKEDAPQAVVRPWLQDFTASYLEHYIKYGDEQVRQQIQAVYDAGYDEWILWDAGVSYHYGGLLTPEAAAKEDEHIAQSRAAAEQAGAAAENAGAGDAAAEQAGTENAEAEDSGA
;
A
#
# COMPACT_ATOMS: atom_id res chain seq x y z
N MET A 1 -4.55 -54.22 16.75
CA MET A 1 -5.47 -53.31 16.03
C MET A 1 -4.99 -51.88 16.29
N LYS A 2 -4.18 -51.34 15.40
CA LYS A 2 -3.67 -49.98 15.48
C LYS A 2 -4.59 -49.07 14.65
N ARG A 3 -5.31 -48.16 15.30
CA ARG A 3 -6.12 -47.14 14.64
C ARG A 3 -5.18 -45.97 14.23
N TRP A 4 -5.04 -45.77 12.95
CA TRP A 4 -4.43 -44.57 12.37
C TRP A 4 -5.48 -43.46 12.38
N ILE A 5 -5.22 -42.39 13.12
CA ILE A 5 -5.96 -41.12 13.02
C ILE A 5 -5.25 -40.36 11.93
N ALA A 6 -5.86 -40.30 10.76
CA ALA A 6 -5.41 -39.36 9.70
C ALA A 6 -5.88 -37.96 10.10
N ALA A 7 -4.96 -37.14 10.49
CA ALA A 7 -5.18 -35.68 10.58
C ALA A 7 -5.32 -35.13 9.16
N GLY A 8 -6.55 -34.84 8.77
CA GLY A 8 -6.82 -34.12 7.52
C GLY A 8 -6.37 -32.68 7.67
N ILE A 9 -5.25 -32.33 7.05
CA ILE A 9 -4.84 -30.93 6.83
C ILE A 9 -5.83 -30.39 5.82
N LEU A 10 -6.75 -29.55 6.28
CA LEU A 10 -7.66 -28.78 5.43
C LEU A 10 -6.83 -27.65 4.78
N ILE A 11 -6.31 -27.92 3.60
CA ILE A 11 -5.74 -26.89 2.73
C ILE A 11 -6.93 -26.02 2.29
N LEU A 12 -7.18 -24.93 2.98
CA LEU A 12 -8.05 -23.84 2.53
C LEU A 12 -7.36 -23.16 1.36
N ALA A 13 -7.64 -23.64 0.16
CA ALA A 13 -7.26 -22.96 -1.06
C ALA A 13 -7.82 -21.51 -1.02
N LEU A 14 -6.92 -20.54 -1.03
CA LEU A 14 -7.21 -19.11 -1.23
C LEU A 14 -7.72 -18.89 -2.67
N THR A 15 -8.94 -19.31 -2.96
CA THR A 15 -9.65 -18.93 -4.17
C THR A 15 -10.58 -17.78 -3.83
N GLY A 16 -10.05 -16.58 -3.86
CA GLY A 16 -10.83 -15.43 -3.45
C GLY A 16 -10.44 -14.10 -4.06
N CYS A 17 -9.95 -14.13 -5.30
CA CYS A 17 -10.13 -12.98 -6.17
C CYS A 17 -11.06 -13.44 -7.30
N SER A 18 -12.19 -12.74 -7.48
CA SER A 18 -13.00 -12.88 -8.67
C SER A 18 -12.09 -12.65 -9.88
N ARG A 19 -12.18 -13.51 -10.90
CA ARG A 19 -11.51 -13.25 -12.19
C ARG A 19 -12.01 -11.91 -12.70
N TYR A 20 -11.13 -10.92 -12.76
CA TYR A 20 -11.40 -9.67 -13.44
C TYR A 20 -11.35 -9.95 -14.93
N GLU A 21 -12.46 -9.74 -15.64
CA GLU A 21 -12.43 -9.64 -17.10
C GLU A 21 -11.70 -8.34 -17.47
N PRO A 22 -10.94 -8.32 -18.59
CA PRO A 22 -10.18 -7.12 -18.95
C PRO A 22 -11.14 -5.95 -19.14
N ALA A 23 -10.96 -4.89 -18.36
CA ALA A 23 -11.60 -3.61 -18.61
C ALA A 23 -11.14 -3.12 -19.99
N LYS A 24 -12.09 -2.67 -20.82
CA LYS A 24 -11.74 -2.00 -22.07
C LYS A 24 -10.89 -0.80 -21.74
N GLU A 25 -9.74 -0.67 -22.41
CA GLU A 25 -8.88 0.51 -22.31
C GLU A 25 -9.71 1.78 -22.47
N MET A 26 -9.97 2.45 -21.34
CA MET A 26 -10.42 3.83 -21.34
C MET A 26 -9.25 4.68 -20.86
N THR A 27 -8.66 5.39 -21.80
CA THR A 27 -7.69 6.45 -21.50
C THR A 27 -8.35 7.46 -20.58
N ARG A 28 -7.76 7.68 -19.40
CA ARG A 28 -8.13 8.76 -18.46
C ARG A 28 -8.14 10.08 -19.22
N SER A 29 -9.30 10.61 -19.52
CA SER A 29 -9.46 11.95 -20.09
C SER A 29 -9.76 12.92 -18.97
N ARG A 30 -8.76 13.69 -18.56
CA ARG A 30 -8.95 14.87 -17.70
C ARG A 30 -9.67 15.96 -18.48
N ASN A 31 -10.97 16.08 -18.34
CA ASN A 31 -11.70 17.31 -18.67
C ASN A 31 -12.88 17.47 -17.72
N GLY A 32 -12.69 18.31 -16.73
CA GLY A 32 -13.72 18.73 -15.80
C GLY A 32 -13.31 19.95 -15.01
N ALA A 33 -12.90 21.03 -15.69
CA ALA A 33 -12.75 22.31 -15.05
C ALA A 33 -14.14 22.91 -14.77
N ALA A 34 -14.60 22.87 -13.53
CA ALA A 34 -15.76 23.63 -13.08
C ALA A 34 -15.31 25.06 -12.76
N GLN A 35 -15.69 25.98 -13.64
CA GLN A 35 -15.66 27.41 -13.35
C GLN A 35 -16.78 27.74 -12.36
N SER A 36 -16.46 28.25 -11.18
CA SER A 36 -17.41 28.99 -10.35
C SER A 36 -16.96 30.43 -10.29
N GLU A 37 -17.73 31.29 -10.96
CA GLU A 37 -17.68 32.74 -10.83
C GLU A 37 -18.15 33.14 -9.43
N ALA A 38 -17.32 33.83 -8.67
CA ALA A 38 -17.74 34.58 -7.51
C ALA A 38 -17.48 36.07 -7.73
N GLN A 39 -18.56 36.81 -7.63
CA GLN A 39 -18.70 38.24 -7.86
C GLN A 39 -17.84 39.07 -6.93
N GLN A 40 -17.27 40.13 -7.54
CA GLN A 40 -16.66 41.33 -6.90
C GLN A 40 -17.68 42.09 -6.05
N GLN A 41 -17.27 42.54 -4.89
CA GLN A 41 -17.71 43.84 -4.36
C GLN A 41 -16.55 44.54 -3.64
N ALA A 42 -16.35 45.79 -4.07
CA ALA A 42 -15.33 46.70 -3.62
C ALA A 42 -15.71 47.41 -2.31
N GLY A 43 -14.70 47.83 -1.56
CA GLY A 43 -14.81 48.83 -0.49
C GLY A 43 -13.44 49.32 -0.08
N GLN A 44 -13.19 50.59 -0.41
CA GLN A 44 -11.97 51.37 -0.15
C GLN A 44 -11.81 51.76 1.33
N GLU A 45 -10.56 51.98 1.70
CA GLU A 45 -9.90 53.09 2.39
C GLU A 45 -9.09 52.73 3.64
N GLY A 46 -7.86 53.26 3.66
CA GLY A 46 -7.09 53.52 4.87
C GLY A 46 -5.58 53.25 4.76
N GLN A 47 -4.82 54.22 4.18
CA GLN A 47 -3.38 54.25 4.31
C GLN A 47 -2.94 54.57 5.74
N GLU A 48 -2.00 53.80 6.27
CA GLU A 48 -0.95 54.36 7.14
C GLU A 48 0.32 53.46 7.09
N THR A 49 1.38 54.09 6.69
CA THR A 49 2.76 53.62 6.64
C THR A 49 3.33 53.46 8.04
N LYS A 50 3.94 52.31 8.31
CA LYS A 50 5.07 52.19 9.26
C LYS A 50 6.03 51.14 8.76
N GLU A 51 7.24 51.60 8.40
CA GLU A 51 8.42 50.77 8.32
C GLU A 51 8.63 50.03 9.67
N ALA A 52 8.80 48.73 9.60
CA ALA A 52 9.38 47.92 10.67
C ALA A 52 10.22 46.80 10.05
N GLU A 53 11.43 46.75 10.51
CA GLU A 53 12.56 45.93 10.17
C GLU A 53 12.19 44.47 9.86
N ALA A 54 12.80 43.92 8.82
CA ALA A 54 12.83 42.49 8.50
C ALA A 54 13.59 41.78 9.61
N ALA A 55 12.85 41.14 10.52
CA ALA A 55 13.37 40.05 11.31
C ALA A 55 13.24 38.77 10.48
N ASP A 56 14.38 38.27 10.06
CA ASP A 56 14.56 36.93 9.50
C ASP A 56 14.09 35.93 10.55
N SER A 57 12.82 35.57 10.50
CA SER A 57 12.29 34.47 11.31
C SER A 57 12.49 33.21 10.52
N ASP A 58 13.59 32.48 10.80
CA ASP A 58 13.70 31.07 10.54
C ASP A 58 12.47 30.39 11.15
N VAL A 59 11.45 30.16 10.32
CA VAL A 59 10.33 29.31 10.72
C VAL A 59 10.86 27.90 10.77
N ILE A 60 11.36 27.50 11.95
CA ILE A 60 11.64 26.12 12.22
C ILE A 60 10.28 25.43 12.24
N THR A 61 9.94 24.76 11.16
CA THR A 61 8.80 23.86 11.10
C THR A 61 9.18 22.66 11.98
N ILE A 62 8.83 22.70 13.25
CA ILE A 62 8.98 21.56 14.15
C ILE A 62 7.96 20.54 13.65
N SER A 63 8.43 19.41 13.11
CA SER A 63 7.57 18.26 12.84
C SER A 63 6.78 17.95 14.12
N SER A 64 5.46 17.85 14.01
CA SER A 64 4.58 17.52 15.14
C SER A 64 4.73 16.07 15.62
N TYR A 65 5.48 15.25 14.88
CA TYR A 65 5.67 13.83 15.17
C TYR A 65 7.07 13.53 15.68
N PRO A 66 7.23 12.45 16.48
CA PRO A 66 8.54 11.94 16.86
C PRO A 66 9.39 11.63 15.62
N PRO A 67 10.74 11.78 15.70
CA PRO A 67 11.60 11.41 14.59
C PRO A 67 11.48 9.90 14.31
N ARG A 68 11.25 9.55 13.03
CA ARG A 68 11.16 8.19 12.52
C ARG A 68 12.31 7.94 11.55
N ASN A 69 12.87 6.73 11.57
CA ASN A 69 13.96 6.35 10.67
C ASN A 69 13.41 5.41 9.59
N PRO A 70 13.20 5.86 8.36
CA PRO A 70 12.69 4.99 7.30
C PRO A 70 13.71 3.92 6.94
N VAL A 71 13.22 2.72 6.66
CA VAL A 71 14.02 1.58 6.20
C VAL A 71 13.54 1.19 4.81
N LYS A 72 14.47 1.02 3.86
CA LYS A 72 14.15 0.41 2.57
C LYS A 72 13.84 -1.07 2.78
N VAL A 73 12.57 -1.43 2.71
CA VAL A 73 12.10 -2.77 3.05
C VAL A 73 12.25 -3.73 1.88
N LYS A 74 12.94 -4.85 2.15
CA LYS A 74 12.95 -6.08 1.35
C LYS A 74 12.39 -7.17 2.27
N GLY A 75 11.08 -7.43 2.19
CA GLY A 75 10.35 -8.15 3.23
C GLY A 75 9.67 -9.43 2.78
N ILE A 76 9.20 -10.18 3.77
CA ILE A 76 8.32 -11.35 3.58
C ILE A 76 7.15 -11.30 4.56
N TYR A 77 6.01 -11.90 4.17
CA TYR A 77 4.90 -12.16 5.09
C TYR A 77 5.20 -13.38 5.96
N VAL A 78 4.82 -13.28 7.23
CA VAL A 78 4.91 -14.38 8.21
C VAL A 78 3.58 -14.48 8.96
N SER A 79 2.86 -15.59 8.81
CA SER A 79 1.61 -15.79 9.53
C SER A 79 1.84 -15.85 11.05
N ALA A 80 0.83 -15.46 11.84
CA ALA A 80 0.91 -15.52 13.29
C ALA A 80 1.23 -16.93 13.82
N TYR A 81 0.79 -17.99 13.13
CA TYR A 81 1.12 -19.36 13.48
C TYR A 81 2.63 -19.64 13.35
N VAL A 82 3.25 -19.22 12.24
CA VAL A 82 4.69 -19.38 12.02
C VAL A 82 5.48 -18.51 13.00
N ALA A 83 5.08 -17.26 13.17
CA ALA A 83 5.70 -16.33 14.12
C ALA A 83 5.64 -16.83 15.58
N GLY A 84 4.55 -17.50 15.96
CA GLY A 84 4.36 -18.12 17.29
C GLY A 84 5.00 -19.49 17.48
N THR A 85 5.59 -20.07 16.40
CA THR A 85 6.25 -21.38 16.45
C THR A 85 7.76 -21.21 16.38
N GLY A 86 8.45 -21.30 17.52
CA GLY A 86 9.86 -20.95 17.66
C GLY A 86 10.76 -21.53 16.57
N ASP A 87 10.77 -22.85 16.38
CA ASP A 87 11.62 -23.51 15.35
C ASP A 87 11.32 -23.05 13.90
N MET A 88 10.07 -22.62 13.62
CA MET A 88 9.72 -22.09 12.31
C MET A 88 10.21 -20.66 12.15
N MET A 89 10.00 -19.83 13.17
CA MET A 89 10.46 -18.44 13.16
C MET A 89 11.99 -18.34 13.15
N ASP A 90 12.69 -19.24 13.87
CA ASP A 90 14.14 -19.31 13.86
C ASP A 90 14.71 -19.53 12.44
N LYS A 91 14.08 -20.41 11.67
CA LYS A 91 14.47 -20.63 10.27
C LYS A 91 14.23 -19.40 9.39
N ILE A 92 13.14 -18.68 9.63
CA ILE A 92 12.88 -17.42 8.91
C ILE A 92 13.98 -16.40 9.21
N ILE A 93 14.36 -16.26 10.47
CA ILE A 93 15.46 -15.35 10.88
C ILE A 93 16.79 -15.78 10.25
N GLU A 94 17.11 -17.08 10.24
CA GLU A 94 18.30 -17.61 9.56
C GLU A 94 18.32 -17.28 8.06
N GLU A 95 17.16 -17.33 7.39
CA GLU A 95 17.04 -16.97 5.97
C GLU A 95 17.19 -15.46 5.75
N ILE A 96 16.66 -14.63 6.65
CA ILE A 96 16.83 -13.17 6.60
C ILE A 96 18.32 -12.83 6.78
N ASP A 97 19.01 -13.40 7.76
CA ASP A 97 20.42 -13.12 8.04
C ASP A 97 21.36 -13.46 6.87
N ARG A 98 20.98 -14.40 6.00
CA ARG A 98 21.81 -14.85 4.87
C ARG A 98 21.42 -14.27 3.52
N THR A 99 20.34 -13.52 3.44
CA THR A 99 19.81 -12.93 2.19
C THR A 99 19.70 -11.42 2.28
N GLU A 100 19.17 -10.80 1.23
CA GLU A 100 18.88 -9.37 1.17
C GLU A 100 17.62 -8.96 1.95
N LEU A 101 16.91 -9.91 2.55
CA LEU A 101 15.74 -9.61 3.40
C LEU A 101 16.15 -8.84 4.66
N ASN A 102 15.30 -7.91 5.05
CA ASN A 102 15.51 -7.09 6.24
C ASN A 102 14.22 -6.79 7.03
N ALA A 103 13.10 -7.37 6.61
CA ALA A 103 11.81 -7.07 7.22
C ALA A 103 10.86 -8.28 7.22
N VAL A 104 9.94 -8.29 8.20
CA VAL A 104 8.83 -9.22 8.27
C VAL A 104 7.51 -8.50 8.47
N VAL A 105 6.47 -8.96 7.75
CA VAL A 105 5.08 -8.55 7.97
C VAL A 105 4.41 -9.66 8.76
N ILE A 106 3.94 -9.37 9.98
CA ILE A 106 3.33 -10.36 10.90
C ILE A 106 1.87 -10.01 11.14
N ASP A 107 0.98 -11.00 11.07
CA ASP A 107 -0.43 -10.81 11.43
C ASP A 107 -0.57 -10.45 12.92
N VAL A 108 -0.99 -9.23 13.20
CA VAL A 108 -1.43 -8.76 14.53
C VAL A 108 -2.95 -8.94 14.66
N LYS A 109 -3.71 -8.58 13.62
CA LYS A 109 -5.13 -8.84 13.50
C LYS A 109 -5.38 -9.57 12.19
N ASP A 110 -5.82 -10.82 12.28
CA ASP A 110 -5.90 -11.75 11.18
C ASP A 110 -7.18 -11.62 10.32
N ASP A 111 -7.28 -12.44 9.28
CA ASP A 111 -8.41 -12.47 8.34
C ASP A 111 -9.74 -12.93 8.96
N GLN A 112 -9.75 -13.44 10.19
CA GLN A 112 -10.95 -13.78 10.95
C GLN A 112 -11.34 -12.69 11.95
N GLY A 113 -10.59 -11.57 12.00
CA GLY A 113 -10.78 -10.48 12.95
C GLY A 113 -10.21 -10.77 14.34
N ARG A 114 -9.31 -11.79 14.45
CA ARG A 114 -8.72 -12.17 15.75
C ARG A 114 -7.39 -11.47 15.97
N ILE A 115 -7.17 -11.05 17.21
CA ILE A 115 -5.88 -10.56 17.68
C ILE A 115 -5.01 -11.78 18.03
N THR A 116 -3.81 -11.83 17.47
CA THR A 116 -2.99 -13.06 17.41
C THR A 116 -2.13 -13.32 18.64
N TYR A 117 -2.10 -12.39 19.57
CA TYR A 117 -1.38 -12.49 20.86
C TYR A 117 -2.21 -11.86 21.99
N ALA A 118 -1.79 -12.02 23.24
CA ALA A 118 -2.42 -11.36 24.37
C ALA A 118 -2.12 -9.85 24.33
N MET A 119 -3.09 -9.08 23.90
CA MET A 119 -3.00 -7.61 23.77
C MET A 119 -3.75 -6.96 24.93
N ASP A 120 -3.08 -6.07 25.66
CA ASP A 120 -3.69 -5.26 26.72
C ASP A 120 -4.44 -4.06 26.11
N SER A 121 -5.68 -4.29 25.71
CA SER A 121 -6.56 -3.31 25.06
C SER A 121 -7.99 -3.46 25.58
N PRO A 122 -8.60 -2.38 26.11
CA PRO A 122 -9.97 -2.44 26.65
C PRO A 122 -11.01 -2.92 25.63
N THR A 123 -10.91 -2.48 24.38
CA THR A 123 -11.87 -2.89 23.35
C THR A 123 -11.66 -4.34 22.93
N VAL A 124 -10.41 -4.79 22.80
CA VAL A 124 -10.07 -6.19 22.48
C VAL A 124 -10.57 -7.13 23.56
N ASP A 125 -10.44 -6.75 24.84
CA ASP A 125 -10.92 -7.53 25.98
C ASP A 125 -12.45 -7.57 26.05
N ASP A 126 -13.12 -6.42 25.84
CA ASP A 126 -14.59 -6.32 25.85
C ASP A 126 -15.25 -7.26 24.83
N ILE A 127 -14.69 -7.33 23.62
CA ILE A 127 -15.20 -8.20 22.56
C ILE A 127 -14.61 -9.61 22.59
N GLY A 128 -13.58 -9.88 23.39
CA GLY A 128 -12.90 -11.18 23.46
C GLY A 128 -12.17 -11.55 22.16
N ALA A 129 -11.53 -10.59 21.51
CA ALA A 129 -10.93 -10.78 20.18
C ALA A 129 -9.65 -11.62 20.19
N CYS A 130 -8.95 -11.78 21.32
CA CYS A 130 -7.70 -12.52 21.36
C CYS A 130 -7.87 -14.01 21.02
N GLN A 131 -7.06 -14.47 20.09
CA GLN A 131 -6.79 -15.88 19.80
C GLN A 131 -5.28 -16.06 19.74
N VAL A 132 -4.68 -16.44 20.87
CA VAL A 132 -3.25 -16.39 21.06
C VAL A 132 -2.54 -17.48 20.26
N PHE A 133 -1.89 -17.10 19.17
CA PHE A 133 -0.93 -17.90 18.40
C PHE A 133 0.50 -17.59 18.87
N ILE A 134 0.82 -16.33 19.11
CA ILE A 134 2.13 -15.87 19.59
C ILE A 134 2.05 -15.72 21.11
N GLN A 135 2.68 -16.66 21.83
CA GLN A 135 2.57 -16.74 23.28
C GLN A 135 3.36 -15.65 24.02
N ASP A 136 4.47 -15.24 23.46
CA ASP A 136 5.39 -14.21 24.03
C ASP A 136 5.81 -13.24 22.94
N MET A 137 4.94 -12.27 22.66
CA MET A 137 5.21 -11.24 21.63
C MET A 137 6.43 -10.39 22.00
N PRO A 138 6.61 -9.93 23.27
CA PRO A 138 7.82 -9.19 23.65
C PRO A 138 9.12 -9.94 23.40
N ALA A 139 9.17 -11.25 23.67
CA ALA A 139 10.35 -12.06 23.38
C ALA A 139 10.61 -12.19 21.87
N LEU A 140 9.56 -12.36 21.07
CA LEU A 140 9.68 -12.38 19.62
C LEU A 140 10.23 -11.04 19.09
N MET A 141 9.66 -9.90 19.53
CA MET A 141 10.09 -8.57 19.11
C MET A 141 11.54 -8.29 19.51
N ALA A 142 11.94 -8.69 20.72
CA ALA A 142 13.32 -8.55 21.18
C ALA A 142 14.29 -9.34 20.29
N LYS A 143 13.91 -10.56 19.88
CA LYS A 143 14.70 -11.40 18.99
C LYS A 143 14.82 -10.80 17.60
N LEU A 144 13.72 -10.35 16.98
CA LEU A 144 13.74 -9.69 15.68
C LEU A 144 14.62 -8.43 15.70
N LYS A 145 14.54 -7.64 16.76
CA LYS A 145 15.36 -6.45 16.96
C LYS A 145 16.86 -6.79 17.13
N GLU A 146 17.22 -7.89 17.82
CA GLU A 146 18.60 -8.37 17.94
C GLU A 146 19.24 -8.65 16.58
N HIS A 147 18.43 -9.16 15.62
CA HIS A 147 18.82 -9.41 14.23
C HIS A 147 18.68 -8.18 13.31
N GLY A 148 18.25 -7.04 13.83
CA GLY A 148 18.07 -5.81 13.05
C GLY A 148 16.92 -5.88 12.04
N ILE A 149 15.94 -6.76 12.27
CA ILE A 149 14.80 -6.99 11.38
C ILE A 149 13.72 -5.93 11.62
N TYR A 150 13.34 -5.22 10.57
CA TYR A 150 12.23 -4.27 10.59
C TYR A 150 10.88 -5.00 10.67
N THR A 151 9.98 -4.51 11.49
CA THR A 151 8.75 -5.24 11.84
C THR A 151 7.50 -4.46 11.46
N ILE A 152 6.66 -5.10 10.64
CA ILE A 152 5.41 -4.55 10.13
C ILE A 152 4.25 -5.34 10.72
N ALA A 153 3.37 -4.66 11.44
CA ALA A 153 2.14 -5.22 12.00
C ALA A 153 1.02 -5.20 10.95
N ARG A 154 0.66 -6.36 10.39
CA ARG A 154 -0.50 -6.45 9.50
C ARG A 154 -1.79 -6.45 10.33
N VAL A 155 -2.67 -5.49 10.02
CA VAL A 155 -3.97 -5.30 10.65
C VAL A 155 -5.06 -5.37 9.59
N VAL A 156 -5.82 -6.46 9.54
CA VAL A 156 -6.98 -6.59 8.65
C VAL A 156 -8.06 -5.61 9.09
N ALA A 157 -8.42 -4.65 8.23
CA ALA A 157 -9.28 -3.54 8.59
C ALA A 157 -10.78 -3.89 8.55
N PHE A 158 -11.42 -3.77 7.39
CA PHE A 158 -12.89 -3.80 7.31
C PHE A 158 -13.48 -5.17 7.03
N ARG A 159 -12.70 -6.15 6.57
CA ARG A 159 -13.13 -7.55 6.53
C ARG A 159 -12.94 -8.18 7.90
N ASP A 160 -13.84 -7.91 8.82
CA ASP A 160 -13.76 -8.36 10.20
C ASP A 160 -15.04 -9.11 10.61
N PRO A 161 -15.11 -10.41 10.34
CA PRO A 161 -16.29 -11.21 10.69
C PRO A 161 -16.50 -11.30 12.20
N TYR A 162 -15.40 -11.30 12.98
CA TYR A 162 -15.51 -11.43 14.43
C TYR A 162 -16.09 -10.16 15.06
N LEU A 163 -15.54 -8.98 14.73
CA LEU A 163 -16.04 -7.70 15.23
C LEU A 163 -17.49 -7.46 14.80
N ALA A 164 -17.84 -7.75 13.55
CA ALA A 164 -19.20 -7.60 13.04
C ALA A 164 -20.20 -8.48 13.78
N GLU A 165 -19.79 -9.63 14.33
CA GLU A 165 -20.64 -10.51 15.15
C GLU A 165 -20.70 -10.08 16.61
N GLN A 166 -19.62 -9.54 17.18
CA GLN A 166 -19.58 -9.07 18.57
C GLN A 166 -20.23 -7.67 18.74
N LYS A 167 -20.13 -6.84 17.70
CA LYS A 167 -20.69 -5.48 17.63
C LYS A 167 -21.54 -5.34 16.36
N PRO A 168 -22.73 -5.98 16.29
CA PRO A 168 -23.55 -5.96 15.07
C PRO A 168 -23.85 -4.54 14.57
N GLU A 169 -23.97 -3.57 15.47
CA GLU A 169 -24.18 -2.15 15.14
C GLU A 169 -23.03 -1.49 14.39
N TRP A 170 -21.86 -2.12 14.36
CA TRP A 170 -20.69 -1.71 13.58
C TRP A 170 -20.56 -2.47 12.25
N GLY A 171 -21.37 -3.52 12.06
CA GLY A 171 -21.38 -4.35 10.87
C GLY A 171 -22.08 -3.69 9.68
N LEU A 172 -21.79 -4.20 8.48
CA LEU A 172 -22.60 -3.93 7.29
C LEU A 172 -23.91 -4.72 7.35
N HIS A 173 -25.02 -4.11 6.92
CA HIS A 173 -26.32 -4.74 6.94
C HIS A 173 -27.01 -4.68 5.57
N VAL A 174 -27.76 -5.72 5.26
CA VAL A 174 -28.69 -5.73 4.14
C VAL A 174 -30.07 -5.20 4.55
N ALA A 175 -30.93 -4.88 3.58
CA ALA A 175 -32.20 -4.18 3.81
C ALA A 175 -33.15 -4.86 4.81
N ASP A 176 -33.06 -6.17 5.05
CA ASP A 176 -33.86 -6.90 6.04
C ASP A 176 -33.24 -6.90 7.46
N GLY A 177 -32.13 -6.17 7.65
CA GLY A 177 -31.47 -6.03 8.96
C GLY A 177 -30.47 -7.13 9.29
N ARG A 178 -30.26 -8.13 8.44
CA ARG A 178 -29.23 -9.15 8.64
C ARG A 178 -27.85 -8.56 8.37
N ILE A 179 -26.85 -9.08 9.10
CA ILE A 179 -25.43 -8.78 8.83
C ILE A 179 -25.10 -9.25 7.42
N TYR A 180 -24.47 -8.36 6.65
CA TYR A 180 -23.92 -8.67 5.34
C TYR A 180 -22.80 -9.71 5.44
N ARG A 181 -22.78 -10.65 4.50
CA ARG A 181 -21.69 -11.62 4.34
C ARG A 181 -21.30 -11.72 2.88
N ASP A 182 -19.99 -11.71 2.65
CA ASP A 182 -19.42 -11.87 1.32
C ASP A 182 -19.66 -13.29 0.75
N ASN A 183 -19.20 -13.54 -0.47
CA ASN A 183 -19.35 -14.82 -1.15
C ASN A 183 -18.63 -16.00 -0.46
N LYS A 184 -17.77 -15.73 0.53
CA LYS A 184 -17.12 -16.71 1.40
C LYS A 184 -17.84 -16.89 2.74
N GLY A 185 -18.93 -16.16 2.95
CA GLY A 185 -19.69 -16.17 4.20
C GLY A 185 -19.09 -15.33 5.32
N LEU A 186 -18.07 -14.50 5.03
CA LEU A 186 -17.42 -13.66 6.02
C LEU A 186 -18.16 -12.33 6.15
N ALA A 187 -18.40 -11.90 7.38
CA ALA A 187 -19.00 -10.62 7.66
C ALA A 187 -17.98 -9.47 7.56
N TRP A 188 -18.47 -8.28 7.33
CA TRP A 188 -17.68 -7.05 7.19
C TRP A 188 -18.21 -5.99 8.13
N VAL A 189 -17.32 -5.18 8.68
CA VAL A 189 -17.68 -3.96 9.43
C VAL A 189 -17.85 -2.78 8.48
N ASN A 190 -18.58 -1.76 8.94
CA ASN A 190 -18.94 -0.60 8.14
C ASN A 190 -17.79 0.42 8.10
N PRO A 191 -17.15 0.67 6.94
CA PRO A 191 -16.04 1.62 6.83
C PRO A 191 -16.41 3.08 7.13
N TYR A 192 -17.68 3.42 7.19
CA TYR A 192 -18.13 4.77 7.58
C TYR A 192 -18.20 4.97 9.10
N LYS A 193 -18.11 3.91 9.90
CA LYS A 193 -18.23 3.98 11.37
C LYS A 193 -16.95 4.45 12.04
N ARG A 194 -17.03 5.55 12.77
CA ARG A 194 -15.89 6.09 13.53
C ARG A 194 -15.42 5.15 14.62
N GLU A 195 -16.29 4.42 15.25
CA GLU A 195 -16.00 3.44 16.29
C GLU A 195 -15.11 2.28 15.75
N VAL A 196 -15.30 1.90 14.47
CA VAL A 196 -14.43 0.92 13.80
C VAL A 196 -13.05 1.52 13.59
N TRP A 197 -12.95 2.79 13.19
CA TRP A 197 -11.67 3.49 13.03
C TRP A 197 -10.91 3.56 14.34
N ASP A 198 -11.60 3.95 15.43
CA ASP A 198 -11.02 4.08 16.76
C ASP A 198 -10.47 2.72 17.25
N TYR A 199 -11.21 1.61 17.02
CA TYR A 199 -10.75 0.27 17.32
C TYR A 199 -9.50 -0.12 16.52
N LEU A 200 -9.46 0.12 15.21
CA LEU A 200 -8.32 -0.20 14.37
C LEU A 200 -7.07 0.59 14.78
N VAL A 201 -7.23 1.87 15.12
CA VAL A 201 -6.14 2.71 15.63
C VAL A 201 -5.68 2.25 17.02
N GLU A 202 -6.61 1.85 17.92
CA GLU A 202 -6.27 1.27 19.23
C GLU A 202 -5.39 0.02 19.05
N VAL A 203 -5.79 -0.91 18.16
CA VAL A 203 -4.98 -2.10 17.82
C VAL A 203 -3.60 -1.71 17.29
N GLY A 204 -3.51 -0.72 16.40
CA GLY A 204 -2.24 -0.22 15.87
C GLY A 204 -1.33 0.37 16.95
N LYS A 205 -1.86 1.22 17.83
CA LYS A 205 -1.10 1.79 18.98
C LYS A 205 -0.58 0.69 19.89
N LYS A 206 -1.41 -0.31 20.18
CA LYS A 206 -1.01 -1.45 21.02
C LYS A 206 0.04 -2.35 20.37
N ALA A 207 0.02 -2.49 19.05
CA ALA A 207 1.10 -3.16 18.33
C ALA A 207 2.41 -2.35 18.43
N GLY A 208 2.36 -1.03 18.27
CA GLY A 208 3.52 -0.16 18.48
C GLY A 208 4.11 -0.24 19.88
N GLU A 209 3.28 -0.30 20.93
CA GLU A 209 3.73 -0.51 22.33
C GLU A 209 4.51 -1.83 22.52
N THR A 210 4.23 -2.85 21.71
CA THR A 210 4.97 -4.12 21.71
C THR A 210 6.27 -4.08 20.93
N GLY A 211 6.51 -3.02 20.14
CA GLY A 211 7.78 -2.78 19.46
C GLY A 211 7.74 -2.89 17.95
N PHE A 212 6.56 -3.00 17.30
CA PHE A 212 6.45 -2.88 15.85
C PHE A 212 6.83 -1.48 15.37
N ASP A 213 7.47 -1.42 14.20
CA ASP A 213 7.94 -0.17 13.59
C ASP A 213 6.88 0.47 12.69
N GLU A 214 5.97 -0.35 12.12
CA GLU A 214 4.99 0.06 11.11
C GLU A 214 3.67 -0.69 11.30
N ILE A 215 2.56 0.00 11.02
CA ILE A 215 1.21 -0.58 10.97
C ILE A 215 0.76 -0.61 9.52
N GLN A 216 0.50 -1.81 9.00
CA GLN A 216 0.03 -2.06 7.65
C GLN A 216 -1.43 -2.49 7.67
N PHE A 217 -2.31 -1.68 7.09
CA PHE A 217 -3.72 -1.99 6.97
C PHE A 217 -4.00 -2.78 5.70
N ASP A 218 -4.50 -4.01 5.85
CA ASP A 218 -5.02 -4.82 4.75
C ASP A 218 -6.55 -4.84 4.79
N TYR A 219 -7.20 -5.21 3.67
CA TYR A 219 -8.67 -5.12 3.51
C TYR A 219 -9.24 -3.74 3.87
N ILE A 220 -8.45 -2.71 3.62
CA ILE A 220 -8.82 -1.31 3.79
C ILE A 220 -9.66 -0.84 2.60
N ARG A 221 -10.84 -1.43 2.45
CA ARG A 221 -11.72 -1.28 1.30
C ARG A 221 -13.13 -1.77 1.56
N PHE A 222 -14.03 -1.48 0.66
CA PHE A 222 -15.34 -2.13 0.62
C PHE A 222 -15.26 -3.52 -0.03
N ALA A 223 -16.23 -4.38 0.28
CA ALA A 223 -16.39 -5.65 -0.42
C ALA A 223 -16.84 -5.43 -1.86
N VAL A 224 -16.48 -6.35 -2.77
CA VAL A 224 -16.72 -6.20 -4.23
C VAL A 224 -17.58 -7.31 -4.82
N ASP A 225 -18.10 -8.21 -4.01
CA ASP A 225 -19.00 -9.25 -4.52
C ASP A 225 -20.41 -8.70 -4.83
N ARG A 226 -21.19 -9.48 -5.59
CA ARG A 226 -22.52 -9.07 -6.05
C ARG A 226 -23.48 -8.77 -4.93
N THR A 227 -23.30 -9.40 -3.75
CA THR A 227 -24.20 -9.23 -2.60
C THR A 227 -23.98 -7.88 -1.91
N MET A 228 -22.87 -7.19 -2.20
CA MET A 228 -22.64 -5.81 -1.72
C MET A 228 -23.69 -4.82 -2.21
N ASN A 229 -24.32 -5.10 -3.35
CA ASN A 229 -25.42 -4.26 -3.87
C ASN A 229 -26.68 -4.29 -2.98
N ASP A 230 -26.82 -5.28 -2.11
CA ASP A 230 -27.93 -5.43 -1.19
C ASP A 230 -27.68 -4.70 0.15
N VAL A 231 -26.47 -4.17 0.37
CA VAL A 231 -26.08 -3.44 1.58
C VAL A 231 -26.75 -2.08 1.58
N VAL A 232 -27.31 -1.72 2.72
CA VAL A 232 -27.92 -0.41 2.96
C VAL A 232 -27.05 0.39 3.93
N PHE A 233 -26.69 1.59 3.52
CA PHE A 233 -25.97 2.54 4.37
C PHE A 233 -26.93 3.56 4.97
N ASP A 234 -26.76 3.85 6.26
CA ASP A 234 -27.50 4.92 6.93
C ASP A 234 -26.88 6.29 6.56
N ASP A 235 -27.71 7.26 6.27
CA ASP A 235 -27.27 8.64 5.99
C ASP A 235 -26.49 9.24 7.18
N ALA A 236 -26.81 8.83 8.40
CA ALA A 236 -26.07 9.24 9.60
C ALA A 236 -24.64 8.72 9.62
N ASP A 237 -24.38 7.55 9.05
CA ASP A 237 -23.04 6.98 8.94
C ASP A 237 -22.28 7.58 7.76
N THR A 238 -22.89 7.63 6.59
CA THR A 238 -22.23 8.14 5.38
C THR A 238 -21.96 9.63 5.44
N GLN A 239 -22.88 10.41 6.02
CA GLN A 239 -22.83 11.88 6.08
C GLN A 239 -22.56 12.52 4.71
N GLY A 240 -23.05 11.88 3.65
CA GLY A 240 -22.88 12.32 2.27
C GLY A 240 -21.53 11.95 1.65
N ARG A 241 -20.65 11.21 2.35
CA ARG A 241 -19.37 10.71 1.82
C ARG A 241 -19.62 9.55 0.87
N ASP A 242 -18.86 9.47 -0.19
CA ASP A 242 -18.72 8.26 -1.00
C ASP A 242 -17.71 7.26 -0.39
N LYS A 243 -17.50 6.13 -1.04
CA LYS A 243 -16.61 5.08 -0.55
C LYS A 243 -15.14 5.54 -0.52
N THR A 244 -14.70 6.26 -1.53
CA THR A 244 -13.33 6.76 -1.65
C THR A 244 -13.02 7.76 -0.54
N GLN A 245 -13.93 8.71 -0.31
CA GLN A 245 -13.80 9.67 0.79
C GLN A 245 -13.72 8.98 2.15
N ALA A 246 -14.55 7.95 2.40
CA ALA A 246 -14.52 7.24 3.67
C ALA A 246 -13.18 6.52 3.91
N ILE A 247 -12.62 5.87 2.89
CA ILE A 247 -11.33 5.17 2.99
C ILE A 247 -10.18 6.17 3.17
N THR A 248 -10.15 7.24 2.36
CA THR A 248 -9.10 8.27 2.44
C THR A 248 -9.13 8.99 3.79
N GLU A 249 -10.32 9.35 4.31
CA GLU A 249 -10.46 9.95 5.63
C GLU A 249 -10.03 9.01 6.77
N PHE A 250 -10.35 7.71 6.67
CA PHE A 250 -9.86 6.74 7.64
C PHE A 250 -8.34 6.67 7.65
N ILE A 251 -7.70 6.61 6.47
CA ILE A 251 -6.24 6.57 6.35
C ILE A 251 -5.61 7.81 6.97
N SER A 252 -6.12 8.99 6.61
CA SER A 252 -5.63 10.26 7.16
C SER A 252 -5.72 10.29 8.68
N TYR A 253 -6.88 9.86 9.22
CA TYR A 253 -7.07 9.75 10.66
C TYR A 253 -6.12 8.75 11.33
N ALA A 254 -5.96 7.55 10.75
CA ALA A 254 -5.10 6.51 11.29
C ALA A 254 -3.63 6.95 11.25
N HIS A 255 -3.20 7.57 10.14
CA HIS A 255 -1.85 8.11 10.01
C HIS A 255 -1.57 9.17 11.09
N ASP A 256 -2.47 10.15 11.24
CA ASP A 256 -2.30 11.21 12.22
C ASP A 256 -2.19 10.68 13.66
N GLU A 257 -2.95 9.66 14.00
CA GLU A 257 -2.97 9.08 15.33
C GLU A 257 -1.77 8.16 15.61
N LEU A 258 -1.34 7.38 14.61
CA LEU A 258 -0.22 6.43 14.76
C LEU A 258 1.14 7.12 14.62
N ALA A 259 1.25 8.14 13.78
CA ALA A 259 2.47 8.93 13.65
C ALA A 259 2.84 9.68 14.93
N LYS A 260 1.87 10.04 15.79
CA LYS A 260 2.10 10.60 17.12
C LYS A 260 2.84 9.64 18.05
N GLU A 261 2.66 8.35 17.82
CA GLU A 261 3.37 7.28 18.56
C GLU A 261 4.72 6.91 17.89
N GLY A 262 5.11 7.60 16.82
CA GLY A 262 6.36 7.34 16.08
C GLY A 262 6.28 6.17 15.11
N LEU A 263 5.07 5.68 14.81
CA LEU A 263 4.84 4.55 13.89
C LEU A 263 4.75 5.03 12.45
N PHE A 264 5.23 4.21 11.53
CA PHE A 264 4.90 4.35 10.11
C PHE A 264 3.55 3.70 9.82
N VAL A 265 2.87 4.21 8.78
CA VAL A 265 1.57 3.69 8.36
C VAL A 265 1.60 3.34 6.87
N SER A 266 1.19 2.11 6.58
CA SER A 266 1.06 1.60 5.22
C SER A 266 -0.31 0.98 4.96
N ALA A 267 -0.66 0.81 3.69
CA ALA A 267 -1.89 0.16 3.29
C ALA A 267 -1.70 -0.74 2.08
N ASP A 268 -2.33 -1.92 2.15
CA ASP A 268 -2.41 -2.86 1.04
C ASP A 268 -3.56 -2.46 0.10
N VAL A 269 -3.24 -2.29 -1.16
CA VAL A 269 -4.22 -1.90 -2.18
C VAL A 269 -4.23 -2.87 -3.34
N PHE A 270 -5.35 -2.97 -4.04
CA PHE A 270 -5.39 -3.79 -5.24
C PHE A 270 -4.52 -3.19 -6.35
N GLY A 271 -3.68 -4.02 -6.98
CA GLY A 271 -2.84 -3.58 -8.09
C GLY A 271 -3.63 -3.08 -9.31
N THR A 272 -4.90 -3.50 -9.46
CA THR A 272 -5.77 -3.08 -10.58
C THR A 272 -6.26 -1.64 -10.47
N ILE A 273 -6.36 -1.06 -9.27
CA ILE A 273 -6.85 0.32 -9.08
C ILE A 273 -5.96 1.37 -9.74
N MET A 274 -4.68 1.07 -9.94
CA MET A 274 -3.76 1.95 -10.65
C MET A 274 -4.12 2.19 -12.12
N ARG A 275 -5.06 1.40 -12.68
CA ARG A 275 -5.44 1.47 -14.10
C ARG A 275 -6.94 1.47 -14.35
N SER A 276 -7.75 1.15 -13.36
CA SER A 276 -9.20 0.98 -13.47
C SER A 276 -9.91 1.89 -12.46
N GLU A 277 -10.49 2.98 -12.96
CA GLU A 277 -11.34 3.86 -12.15
C GLU A 277 -12.58 3.12 -11.62
N GLU A 278 -13.11 2.13 -12.38
CA GLU A 278 -14.24 1.31 -11.97
C GLU A 278 -13.86 0.44 -10.76
N ASP A 279 -12.69 -0.21 -10.79
CA ASP A 279 -12.20 -1.00 -9.67
C ASP A 279 -11.91 -0.12 -8.46
N ALA A 280 -11.26 1.04 -8.65
CA ALA A 280 -10.96 2.01 -7.61
C ALA A 280 -12.25 2.46 -6.90
N ALA A 281 -13.27 2.89 -7.65
CA ALA A 281 -14.55 3.30 -7.11
C ALA A 281 -15.32 2.15 -6.43
N ALA A 282 -15.24 0.92 -6.98
CA ALA A 282 -15.91 -0.24 -6.40
C ALA A 282 -15.38 -0.58 -5.00
N VAL A 283 -14.06 -0.54 -4.81
CA VAL A 283 -13.39 -0.82 -3.54
C VAL A 283 -13.30 0.41 -2.62
N GLY A 284 -13.43 1.62 -3.16
CA GLY A 284 -13.20 2.87 -2.45
C GLY A 284 -11.72 3.19 -2.26
N GLN A 285 -10.84 2.68 -3.11
CA GLN A 285 -9.40 2.94 -3.08
C GLN A 285 -9.02 3.82 -4.27
N GLU A 286 -8.78 5.11 -4.05
CA GLU A 286 -8.19 5.99 -5.04
C GLU A 286 -6.69 6.09 -4.77
N TYR A 287 -5.89 5.59 -5.71
CA TYR A 287 -4.46 5.33 -5.50
C TYR A 287 -3.68 6.59 -5.13
N GLU A 288 -3.91 7.68 -5.86
CA GLU A 288 -3.22 8.94 -5.68
C GLU A 288 -3.62 9.61 -4.35
N ASP A 289 -4.92 9.61 -4.03
CA ASP A 289 -5.44 10.21 -2.79
C ASP A 289 -4.93 9.45 -1.56
N MET A 290 -4.85 8.11 -1.65
CA MET A 290 -4.28 7.29 -0.59
C MET A 290 -2.78 7.54 -0.42
N ALA A 291 -2.04 7.68 -1.53
CA ALA A 291 -0.60 7.94 -1.49
C ALA A 291 -0.25 9.31 -0.87
N GLU A 292 -1.15 10.27 -0.88
CA GLU A 292 -0.97 11.56 -0.19
C GLU A 292 -1.11 11.46 1.34
N GLN A 293 -1.70 10.38 1.86
CA GLN A 293 -2.03 10.23 3.28
C GLN A 293 -1.19 9.17 4.00
N LEU A 294 -0.38 8.41 3.28
CA LEU A 294 0.38 7.28 3.81
C LEU A 294 1.88 7.52 3.79
N ASP A 295 2.62 6.82 4.65
CA ASP A 295 4.08 6.72 4.53
C ASP A 295 4.46 5.73 3.40
N TYR A 296 3.74 4.59 3.30
CA TYR A 296 3.96 3.58 2.26
C TYR A 296 2.63 3.11 1.67
N ILE A 297 2.61 2.90 0.36
CA ILE A 297 1.48 2.27 -0.34
C ILE A 297 1.94 0.96 -0.96
N CYS A 298 1.21 -0.12 -0.68
CA CYS A 298 1.63 -1.48 -0.96
C CYS A 298 0.68 -2.15 -1.97
N PRO A 299 0.84 -1.88 -3.29
CA PRO A 299 0.01 -2.52 -4.29
C PRO A 299 0.29 -4.02 -4.39
N MET A 300 -0.78 -4.82 -4.31
CA MET A 300 -0.73 -6.27 -4.48
C MET A 300 -0.66 -6.62 -5.97
N ILE A 301 0.56 -6.74 -6.48
CA ILE A 301 0.82 -7.03 -7.90
C ILE A 301 1.19 -8.50 -8.03
N TYR A 302 0.16 -9.36 -8.02
CA TYR A 302 0.35 -10.79 -8.25
C TYR A 302 0.01 -11.10 -9.70
N PRO A 303 0.96 -11.57 -10.53
CA PRO A 303 0.71 -11.87 -11.94
C PRO A 303 -0.50 -12.78 -12.15
N SER A 304 -0.74 -13.74 -11.26
CA SER A 304 -1.91 -14.64 -11.29
C SER A 304 -3.27 -13.95 -11.10
N HIS A 305 -3.29 -12.71 -10.62
CA HIS A 305 -4.52 -11.95 -10.36
C HIS A 305 -4.96 -11.08 -11.54
N TYR A 306 -4.10 -10.94 -12.55
CA TYR A 306 -4.43 -10.25 -13.78
C TYR A 306 -5.00 -11.22 -14.82
N GLY A 307 -6.14 -10.88 -15.41
CA GLY A 307 -6.76 -11.68 -16.44
C GLY A 307 -6.00 -11.65 -17.77
N PRO A 308 -6.30 -12.58 -18.71
CA PRO A 308 -5.69 -12.58 -20.03
C PRO A 308 -5.86 -11.24 -20.75
N GLY A 309 -4.79 -10.77 -21.41
CA GLY A 309 -4.77 -9.51 -22.16
C GLY A 309 -4.44 -8.26 -21.35
N ASN A 310 -4.37 -8.34 -20.01
CA ASN A 310 -3.89 -7.21 -19.22
C ASN A 310 -2.45 -6.84 -19.63
N PHE A 311 -2.18 -5.54 -19.72
CA PHE A 311 -0.89 -4.98 -20.18
C PHE A 311 -0.49 -5.40 -21.61
N GLY A 312 -1.43 -5.92 -22.44
CA GLY A 312 -1.12 -6.54 -23.74
C GLY A 312 -0.48 -7.92 -23.62
N ILE A 313 -0.42 -8.50 -22.41
CA ILE A 313 0.16 -9.82 -22.13
C ILE A 313 -0.94 -10.87 -22.19
N GLU A 314 -0.77 -11.89 -23.05
CA GLU A 314 -1.81 -12.92 -23.25
C GLU A 314 -2.15 -13.66 -21.95
N TYR A 315 -1.13 -14.05 -21.17
CA TYR A 315 -1.29 -14.74 -19.89
C TYR A 315 -0.31 -14.15 -18.87
N PRO A 316 -0.71 -13.15 -18.06
CA PRO A 316 0.20 -12.42 -17.15
C PRO A 316 0.98 -13.31 -16.17
N ASP A 317 0.37 -14.38 -15.63
CA ASP A 317 1.06 -15.31 -14.72
C ASP A 317 2.29 -15.99 -15.35
N THR A 318 2.31 -16.10 -16.69
CA THR A 318 3.44 -16.70 -17.42
C THR A 318 4.57 -15.71 -17.73
N GLN A 319 4.37 -14.42 -17.47
CA GLN A 319 5.32 -13.34 -17.75
C GLN A 319 5.44 -12.40 -16.53
N PRO A 320 6.00 -12.89 -15.40
CA PRO A 320 6.03 -12.15 -14.15
C PRO A 320 6.79 -10.82 -14.23
N TYR A 321 7.94 -10.79 -14.90
CA TYR A 321 8.73 -9.57 -15.10
C TYR A 321 7.91 -8.48 -15.79
N ASP A 322 7.36 -8.79 -16.96
CA ASP A 322 6.61 -7.80 -17.76
C ASP A 322 5.36 -7.33 -17.03
N THR A 323 4.68 -8.22 -16.30
CA THR A 323 3.49 -7.89 -15.54
C THR A 323 3.81 -6.90 -14.42
N ILE A 324 4.85 -7.17 -13.61
CA ILE A 324 5.27 -6.27 -12.54
C ILE A 324 5.74 -4.92 -13.11
N LEU A 325 6.59 -4.94 -14.14
CA LEU A 325 7.13 -3.72 -14.75
C LEU A 325 6.01 -2.81 -15.28
N ASN A 326 5.05 -3.37 -16.01
CA ASN A 326 3.96 -2.58 -16.58
C ASN A 326 3.01 -2.03 -15.49
N ALA A 327 2.72 -2.81 -14.44
CA ALA A 327 1.90 -2.34 -13.33
C ALA A 327 2.58 -1.17 -12.60
N LEU A 328 3.86 -1.29 -12.28
CA LEU A 328 4.62 -0.27 -11.57
C LEU A 328 4.93 0.97 -12.41
N ASN A 329 5.10 0.85 -13.73
CA ASN A 329 5.17 2.00 -14.61
C ASN A 329 3.85 2.80 -14.58
N GLY A 330 2.69 2.13 -14.54
CA GLY A 330 1.40 2.78 -14.34
C GLY A 330 1.31 3.52 -13.01
N SER A 331 1.79 2.91 -11.91
CA SER A 331 1.90 3.58 -10.61
C SER A 331 2.72 4.87 -10.68
N ARG A 332 3.91 4.78 -11.29
CA ARG A 332 4.81 5.94 -11.43
C ARG A 332 4.18 7.08 -12.24
N GLU A 333 3.49 6.75 -13.34
CA GLU A 333 2.79 7.73 -14.17
C GLU A 333 1.67 8.44 -13.39
N LEU A 334 0.87 7.70 -12.63
CA LEU A 334 -0.21 8.27 -11.80
C LEU A 334 0.33 9.19 -10.72
N LEU A 335 1.32 8.73 -9.95
CA LEU A 335 1.89 9.51 -8.86
C LEU A 335 2.62 10.76 -9.38
N ALA A 336 3.33 10.65 -10.50
CA ALA A 336 3.96 11.81 -11.13
C ALA A 336 2.92 12.83 -11.63
N ALA A 337 1.77 12.37 -12.16
CA ALA A 337 0.70 13.24 -12.64
C ALA A 337 -0.06 13.94 -11.51
N SER A 338 -0.16 13.33 -10.33
CA SER A 338 -0.85 13.86 -9.15
C SER A 338 0.07 14.62 -8.19
N ALA A 339 1.40 14.54 -8.39
CA ALA A 339 2.38 15.18 -7.52
C ALA A 339 2.10 16.69 -7.36
N LYS A 340 2.08 17.16 -6.12
CA LYS A 340 1.92 18.57 -5.76
C LYS A 340 3.26 19.08 -5.23
N GLU A 341 3.56 20.33 -5.54
CA GLU A 341 4.73 21.01 -4.99
C GLU A 341 4.61 21.04 -3.45
N ASP A 342 5.65 20.57 -2.76
CA ASP A 342 5.74 20.51 -1.29
C ASP A 342 4.79 19.52 -0.58
N ALA A 343 4.05 18.65 -1.29
CA ALA A 343 3.26 17.59 -0.67
C ALA A 343 4.02 16.24 -0.69
N PRO A 344 4.12 15.53 0.45
CA PRO A 344 4.71 14.20 0.48
C PRO A 344 3.83 13.20 -0.30
N GLN A 345 4.46 12.20 -0.89
CA GLN A 345 3.79 11.03 -1.45
C GLN A 345 4.36 9.78 -0.81
N ALA A 346 3.52 8.77 -0.61
CA ALA A 346 3.92 7.49 -0.08
C ALA A 346 5.01 6.82 -0.92
N VAL A 347 5.93 6.15 -0.25
CA VAL A 347 6.85 5.22 -0.91
C VAL A 347 6.07 4.00 -1.39
N VAL A 348 6.28 3.61 -2.64
CA VAL A 348 5.62 2.44 -3.23
C VAL A 348 6.40 1.18 -2.91
N ARG A 349 5.73 0.22 -2.26
CA ARG A 349 6.29 -1.06 -1.82
C ARG A 349 5.38 -2.21 -2.26
N PRO A 350 5.53 -2.73 -3.49
CA PRO A 350 4.64 -3.75 -4.01
C PRO A 350 4.77 -5.07 -3.27
N TRP A 351 3.64 -5.77 -3.16
CA TRP A 351 3.59 -7.19 -2.86
C TRP A 351 3.85 -8.00 -4.13
N LEU A 352 4.76 -8.95 -4.07
CA LEU A 352 5.16 -9.83 -5.17
C LEU A 352 4.75 -11.28 -4.89
N GLN A 353 4.45 -12.03 -5.93
CA GLN A 353 3.99 -13.41 -5.86
C GLN A 353 5.14 -14.40 -5.65
N ASP A 354 5.11 -15.17 -4.56
CA ASP A 354 6.01 -16.31 -4.37
C ASP A 354 5.23 -17.63 -4.17
N PHE A 355 4.23 -17.84 -5.01
CA PHE A 355 3.45 -19.08 -5.04
C PHE A 355 3.08 -19.46 -6.47
N THR A 356 2.85 -20.76 -6.72
CA THR A 356 2.37 -21.27 -8.01
C THR A 356 0.85 -21.27 -8.07
N ALA A 357 0.26 -20.52 -9.00
CA ALA A 357 -1.19 -20.39 -9.20
C ALA A 357 -1.77 -21.56 -10.02
N SER A 358 -1.60 -22.80 -9.55
CA SER A 358 -2.00 -24.02 -10.27
C SER A 358 -3.51 -24.17 -10.53
N TYR A 359 -4.32 -23.27 -10.01
CA TYR A 359 -5.75 -23.18 -10.27
C TYR A 359 -6.10 -22.44 -11.58
N LEU A 360 -5.14 -21.78 -12.19
CA LEU A 360 -5.29 -21.14 -13.51
C LEU A 360 -5.13 -22.16 -14.62
N GLU A 361 -5.77 -21.93 -15.76
CA GLU A 361 -5.61 -22.75 -16.97
C GLU A 361 -4.22 -22.55 -17.60
N HIS A 362 -3.73 -21.31 -17.58
CA HIS A 362 -2.43 -20.92 -18.11
C HIS A 362 -1.60 -20.32 -16.96
N TYR A 363 -0.69 -21.12 -16.42
CA TYR A 363 0.23 -20.72 -15.35
C TYR A 363 1.60 -21.31 -15.60
N ILE A 364 2.62 -20.77 -14.91
CA ILE A 364 3.94 -21.38 -14.81
C ILE A 364 4.23 -21.76 -13.37
N LYS A 365 5.18 -22.69 -13.18
CA LYS A 365 5.67 -22.96 -11.84
C LYS A 365 6.57 -21.82 -11.40
N TYR A 366 6.23 -21.18 -10.29
CA TYR A 366 7.07 -20.18 -9.65
C TYR A 366 8.18 -20.86 -8.86
N GLY A 367 9.33 -20.23 -8.88
CA GLY A 367 10.57 -20.65 -8.22
C GLY A 367 11.54 -19.48 -8.13
N ASP A 368 12.81 -19.76 -7.83
CA ASP A 368 13.85 -18.77 -7.64
C ASP A 368 13.96 -17.77 -8.79
N GLU A 369 13.84 -18.24 -10.03
CA GLU A 369 13.92 -17.40 -11.23
C GLU A 369 12.76 -16.40 -11.32
N GLN A 370 11.52 -16.84 -11.07
CA GLN A 370 10.33 -15.98 -11.15
C GLN A 370 10.30 -14.94 -10.03
N VAL A 371 10.79 -15.28 -8.84
CA VAL A 371 10.98 -14.34 -7.74
C VAL A 371 11.99 -13.27 -8.15
N ARG A 372 13.19 -13.67 -8.65
CA ARG A 372 14.22 -12.71 -9.07
C ARG A 372 13.76 -11.81 -10.21
N GLN A 373 13.01 -12.35 -11.19
CA GLN A 373 12.43 -11.57 -12.28
C GLN A 373 11.49 -10.46 -11.79
N GLN A 374 10.63 -10.76 -10.81
CA GLN A 374 9.73 -9.77 -10.22
C GLN A 374 10.49 -8.67 -9.47
N ILE A 375 11.48 -9.05 -8.65
CA ILE A 375 12.32 -8.09 -7.93
C ILE A 375 13.08 -7.19 -8.92
N GLN A 376 13.65 -7.75 -9.99
CA GLN A 376 14.31 -6.96 -11.03
C GLN A 376 13.35 -5.96 -11.69
N ALA A 377 12.13 -6.38 -11.97
CA ALA A 377 11.11 -5.49 -12.55
C ALA A 377 10.76 -4.32 -11.62
N VAL A 378 10.77 -4.51 -10.29
CA VAL A 378 10.61 -3.42 -9.31
C VAL A 378 11.73 -2.38 -9.48
N TYR A 379 12.98 -2.84 -9.56
CA TYR A 379 14.14 -1.95 -9.70
C TYR A 379 14.13 -1.23 -11.06
N ASP A 380 13.77 -1.92 -12.13
CA ASP A 380 13.70 -1.35 -13.50
C ASP A 380 12.54 -0.36 -13.64
N ALA A 381 11.47 -0.52 -12.84
CA ALA A 381 10.38 0.45 -12.72
C ALA A 381 10.78 1.70 -11.90
N GLY A 382 11.95 1.72 -11.26
CA GLY A 382 12.46 2.84 -10.47
C GLY A 382 12.14 2.79 -8.98
N TYR A 383 11.65 1.66 -8.47
CA TYR A 383 11.36 1.42 -7.05
C TYR A 383 12.46 0.59 -6.38
N ASP A 384 12.56 0.65 -5.04
CA ASP A 384 13.63 0.01 -4.26
C ASP A 384 13.13 -1.02 -3.25
N GLU A 385 11.84 -1.00 -2.93
CA GLU A 385 11.22 -1.76 -1.85
C GLU A 385 10.22 -2.78 -2.39
N TRP A 386 10.09 -3.91 -1.70
CA TRP A 386 9.15 -4.97 -2.05
C TRP A 386 8.90 -5.93 -0.89
N ILE A 387 7.79 -6.65 -0.95
CA ILE A 387 7.44 -7.72 0.00
C ILE A 387 7.00 -8.94 -0.80
N LEU A 388 7.53 -10.12 -0.45
CA LEU A 388 7.08 -11.39 -1.03
C LEU A 388 5.86 -11.93 -0.26
N TRP A 389 4.93 -12.49 -1.00
CA TRP A 389 3.74 -13.13 -0.48
C TRP A 389 3.68 -14.61 -0.85
N ASP A 390 3.61 -15.47 0.17
CA ASP A 390 3.13 -16.85 0.12
C ASP A 390 2.31 -17.14 1.36
N ALA A 391 1.06 -17.58 1.18
CA ALA A 391 0.16 -17.87 2.30
C ALA A 391 0.64 -19.04 3.18
N GLY A 392 1.46 -19.93 2.62
CA GLY A 392 2.09 -21.06 3.31
C GLY A 392 3.40 -20.70 4.01
N VAL A 393 3.88 -19.46 3.85
CA VAL A 393 5.18 -18.99 4.35
C VAL A 393 6.32 -19.90 3.88
N SER A 394 6.30 -20.25 2.59
CA SER A 394 7.28 -21.14 1.96
C SER A 394 7.92 -20.45 0.76
N TYR A 395 9.03 -19.77 1.00
CA TYR A 395 9.65 -18.86 0.04
C TYR A 395 10.79 -19.53 -0.76
N HIS A 396 10.99 -19.04 -1.98
CA HIS A 396 12.09 -19.44 -2.87
C HIS A 396 13.31 -18.54 -2.62
N TYR A 397 13.99 -18.77 -1.51
CA TYR A 397 15.15 -17.97 -1.08
C TYR A 397 16.35 -18.00 -2.05
N GLY A 398 16.42 -18.99 -2.95
CA GLY A 398 17.43 -19.03 -4.01
C GLY A 398 17.28 -17.93 -5.07
N GLY A 399 16.12 -17.26 -5.13
CA GLY A 399 15.87 -16.07 -5.94
C GLY A 399 16.41 -14.78 -5.32
N LEU A 400 16.84 -14.82 -4.05
CA LEU A 400 17.32 -13.67 -3.30
C LEU A 400 18.86 -13.61 -3.35
N LEU A 401 19.40 -12.41 -3.20
CA LEU A 401 20.84 -12.18 -3.14
C LEU A 401 21.35 -12.35 -1.71
N THR A 402 22.67 -12.63 -1.59
CA THR A 402 23.33 -12.48 -0.29
C THR A 402 23.45 -10.99 0.06
N PRO A 403 23.61 -10.62 1.34
CA PRO A 403 23.73 -9.22 1.75
C PRO A 403 24.82 -8.46 0.98
N GLU A 404 25.97 -9.09 0.71
CA GLU A 404 27.07 -8.48 -0.02
C GLU A 404 26.76 -8.29 -1.52
N ALA A 405 26.00 -9.21 -2.12
CA ALA A 405 25.58 -9.10 -3.52
C ALA A 405 24.50 -8.02 -3.67
N ALA A 406 23.56 -7.95 -2.75
CA ALA A 406 22.52 -6.93 -2.71
C ALA A 406 23.09 -5.53 -2.55
N ALA A 407 24.05 -5.33 -1.64
CA ALA A 407 24.70 -4.03 -1.47
C ALA A 407 25.38 -3.54 -2.77
N LYS A 408 25.97 -4.44 -3.56
CA LYS A 408 26.56 -4.10 -4.86
C LYS A 408 25.52 -3.80 -5.93
N GLU A 409 24.39 -4.51 -5.91
CA GLU A 409 23.27 -4.25 -6.80
C GLU A 409 22.64 -2.89 -6.49
N ASP A 410 22.39 -2.57 -5.22
CA ASP A 410 21.85 -1.30 -4.76
C ASP A 410 22.78 -0.13 -5.17
N GLU A 411 24.10 -0.29 -5.03
CA GLU A 411 25.09 0.69 -5.49
C GLU A 411 25.05 0.87 -7.02
N HIS A 412 24.97 -0.22 -7.77
CA HIS A 412 24.86 -0.17 -9.23
C HIS A 412 23.57 0.52 -9.70
N ILE A 413 22.43 0.22 -9.08
CA ILE A 413 21.14 0.86 -9.35
C ILE A 413 21.25 2.36 -9.09
N ALA A 414 21.77 2.77 -7.94
CA ALA A 414 21.95 4.16 -7.58
C ALA A 414 22.83 4.92 -8.58
N GLN A 415 23.95 4.35 -8.98
CA GLN A 415 24.84 4.92 -9.98
C GLN A 415 24.18 5.05 -11.35
N SER A 416 23.42 4.04 -11.78
CA SER A 416 22.72 4.03 -13.06
C SER A 416 21.63 5.11 -13.12
N ARG A 417 20.86 5.27 -12.03
CA ARG A 417 19.84 6.31 -11.93
C ARG A 417 20.46 7.72 -11.93
N ALA A 418 21.51 7.95 -11.15
CA ALA A 418 22.22 9.23 -11.15
C ALA A 418 22.78 9.59 -12.52
N ALA A 419 23.31 8.62 -13.26
CA ALA A 419 23.79 8.84 -14.63
C ALA A 419 22.64 9.18 -15.60
N ALA A 420 21.48 8.53 -15.47
CA ALA A 420 20.31 8.81 -16.28
C ALA A 420 19.73 10.23 -16.00
N GLU A 421 19.67 10.63 -14.74
CA GLU A 421 19.22 11.98 -14.34
C GLU A 421 20.17 13.06 -14.90
N GLN A 422 21.49 12.86 -14.82
CA GLN A 422 22.47 13.80 -15.38
C GLN A 422 22.36 13.90 -16.91
N ALA A 423 22.12 12.77 -17.58
CA ALA A 423 21.92 12.75 -19.04
C ALA A 423 20.61 13.46 -19.42
N GLY A 424 19.54 13.29 -18.68
CA GLY A 424 18.27 13.98 -18.87
C GLY A 424 18.41 15.50 -18.71
N ALA A 425 19.03 15.94 -17.62
CA ALA A 425 19.28 17.37 -17.36
C ALA A 425 20.20 18.00 -18.42
N ALA A 426 21.17 17.27 -18.94
CA ALA A 426 22.04 17.73 -20.03
C ALA A 426 21.28 17.88 -21.36
N ALA A 427 20.34 16.96 -21.64
CA ALA A 427 19.49 17.02 -22.84
C ALA A 427 18.50 18.21 -22.79
N GLU A 428 17.88 18.44 -21.63
CA GLU A 428 16.98 19.60 -21.42
C GLU A 428 17.72 20.92 -21.59
N ASN A 429 18.93 21.07 -21.04
CA ASN A 429 19.74 22.25 -21.20
C ASN A 429 20.20 22.46 -22.65
N ALA A 430 20.47 21.41 -23.38
CA ALA A 430 20.83 21.49 -24.82
C ALA A 430 19.61 21.92 -25.66
N GLY A 431 18.40 21.37 -25.38
CA GLY A 431 17.17 21.75 -26.06
C GLY A 431 16.75 23.20 -25.77
N ALA A 432 16.96 23.68 -24.54
CA ALA A 432 16.72 25.09 -24.18
C ALA A 432 17.69 26.05 -24.88
N GLY A 433 18.94 25.62 -25.11
CA GLY A 433 19.95 26.38 -25.86
C GLY A 433 19.58 26.54 -27.34
N ASP A 434 19.10 25.48 -27.97
CA ASP A 434 18.67 25.51 -29.38
C ASP A 434 17.41 26.36 -29.58
N ALA A 435 16.42 26.27 -28.67
CA ALA A 435 15.22 27.11 -28.72
C ALA A 435 15.52 28.61 -28.53
N ALA A 436 16.48 28.96 -27.65
CA ALA A 436 16.93 30.33 -27.46
C ALA A 436 17.70 30.88 -28.70
N ALA A 437 18.47 30.01 -29.38
CA ALA A 437 19.19 30.38 -30.59
C ALA A 437 18.23 30.61 -31.79
N GLU A 438 17.15 29.82 -31.87
CA GLU A 438 16.12 29.95 -32.91
C GLU A 438 15.29 31.25 -32.72
N GLN A 439 14.95 31.61 -31.47
CA GLN A 439 14.29 32.88 -31.17
C GLN A 439 15.18 34.10 -31.45
N ALA A 440 16.46 34.05 -31.12
CA ALA A 440 17.40 35.13 -31.44
C ALA A 440 17.63 35.27 -32.96
N GLY A 441 17.53 34.18 -33.71
CA GLY A 441 17.60 34.18 -35.18
C GLY A 441 16.38 34.83 -35.86
N THR A 442 15.19 34.67 -35.29
CA THR A 442 13.94 35.28 -35.81
C THR A 442 13.85 36.79 -35.50
N GLU A 443 14.30 37.23 -34.33
CA GLU A 443 14.35 38.68 -33.97
C GLU A 443 15.33 39.47 -34.84
N ASN A 444 16.45 38.87 -35.26
CA ASN A 444 17.39 39.53 -36.17
C ASN A 444 16.90 39.60 -37.64
N ALA A 445 16.06 38.63 -38.06
CA ALA A 445 15.48 38.63 -39.41
C ALA A 445 14.38 39.70 -39.59
N GLU A 446 13.62 39.99 -38.53
CA GLU A 446 12.59 41.04 -38.57
C GLU A 446 13.18 42.49 -38.48
N ALA A 447 14.39 42.64 -37.92
CA ALA A 447 15.06 43.94 -37.84
C ALA A 447 15.71 44.40 -39.17
N GLU A 448 16.04 43.48 -40.08
CA GLU A 448 16.61 43.84 -41.40
C GLU A 448 15.55 44.17 -42.47
N ASP A 449 14.29 43.79 -42.29
CA ASP A 449 13.20 44.04 -43.28
C ASP A 449 12.46 45.40 -43.02
N SER A 450 12.76 46.11 -41.92
CA SER A 450 12.15 47.40 -41.60
C SER A 450 12.99 48.63 -42.00
N GLY A 451 14.06 48.43 -42.76
CA GLY A 451 15.05 49.45 -43.12
C GLY A 451 15.20 49.75 -44.63
N ALA A 452 14.13 49.51 -45.47
CA ALA A 452 14.18 49.92 -46.88
C ALA A 452 13.03 50.83 -47.28
#